data_03369e12e30d1d9754f53aa27c2cacc3
#
_entry.id   03369e12e30d1d9754f53aa27c2cacc3
#
_cell.length_a   1.000
_cell.length_b   1.000
_cell.length_c   1.000
_cell.angle_alpha   90.00
_cell.angle_beta   90.00
_cell.angle_gamma   90.00
#
_symmetry.space_group_name_H-M   'P 1'
#
loop_
_entity.id
_entity.type
_entity.pdbx_description
1 polymer ?
#
loop_
_entity_poly.entity_id
_entity_poly.type
_entity_poly.pdbx_seq_one_letter_code
_entity_poly.pdbx_strand_id
1 'polypeptide(L)'
;MLLRTCAVLLCTASIAELTLAEELTTATDPLPQGTFTTWDHSDQWKIKNALAAAPDFISEHATVVDWVDPGIAGKLDMGRVLRKGTNGWTCMPDIPGRPQHDPMCADEPMMEILMDIIGGRTPTVKKVGLSYMLLGEARQGQGAGPAKDPREVKEWFYIGPHIMVALPAESVSALDGINQDLKNGLPYTSLLNPKVNVPIWVIPVKRSGERIH
;
A
#
# COMPACT_ATOMS: atom_id res chain seq x y z
N MET A 1 -26.38 50.86 -36.32
CA MET A 1 -26.44 49.43 -36.59
C MET A 1 -25.12 48.82 -36.07
N LEU A 2 -25.09 48.47 -34.77
CA LEU A 2 -23.92 47.91 -34.10
C LEU A 2 -24.16 46.41 -33.86
N LEU A 3 -23.43 45.55 -34.58
CA LEU A 3 -23.38 44.14 -34.30
C LEU A 3 -22.47 43.88 -33.09
N ARG A 4 -23.03 43.30 -32.07
CA ARG A 4 -22.29 42.77 -30.92
C ARG A 4 -21.75 41.36 -31.28
N THR A 5 -20.45 41.25 -31.41
CA THR A 5 -19.74 39.96 -31.40
C THR A 5 -19.58 39.50 -29.96
N CYS A 6 -20.36 38.52 -29.59
CA CYS A 6 -20.22 37.85 -28.28
C CYS A 6 -19.14 36.78 -28.42
N ALA A 7 -18.04 36.93 -27.69
CA ALA A 7 -16.90 36.02 -27.68
C ALA A 7 -17.29 34.72 -27.05
N VAL A 8 -17.07 33.64 -27.77
CA VAL A 8 -17.05 32.26 -27.23
C VAL A 8 -15.67 32.08 -26.59
N LEU A 9 -15.59 32.28 -25.30
CA LEU A 9 -14.43 31.93 -24.47
C LEU A 9 -14.91 31.14 -23.25
N LEU A 10 -15.34 29.90 -23.47
CA LEU A 10 -15.69 28.98 -22.39
C LEU A 10 -15.68 27.55 -22.95
N CYS A 11 -14.60 26.80 -22.76
CA CYS A 11 -14.66 25.35 -22.65
C CYS A 11 -13.31 24.62 -22.73
N THR A 12 -12.19 25.17 -22.28
CA THR A 12 -10.93 24.41 -22.26
C THR A 12 -10.45 24.05 -20.83
N ALA A 13 -10.95 24.72 -19.79
CA ALA A 13 -10.58 24.37 -18.39
C ALA A 13 -11.29 23.11 -17.86
N SER A 14 -12.45 22.78 -18.42
CA SER A 14 -13.32 21.73 -17.87
C SER A 14 -12.81 20.30 -18.05
N ILE A 15 -12.04 20.01 -19.09
CA ILE A 15 -11.65 18.62 -19.41
C ILE A 15 -10.47 18.17 -18.54
N ALA A 16 -9.51 19.05 -18.28
CA ALA A 16 -8.35 18.70 -17.46
C ALA A 16 -8.70 18.54 -15.97
N GLU A 17 -9.60 19.38 -15.47
CA GLU A 17 -10.09 19.24 -14.09
C GLU A 17 -10.96 18.00 -13.89
N LEU A 18 -11.77 17.64 -14.88
CA LEU A 18 -12.62 16.45 -14.81
C LEU A 18 -11.78 15.16 -14.84
N THR A 19 -10.76 15.08 -15.70
CA THR A 19 -9.87 13.91 -15.77
C THR A 19 -9.03 13.76 -14.51
N LEU A 20 -8.55 14.83 -13.93
CA LEU A 20 -7.79 14.82 -12.69
C LEU A 20 -8.66 14.40 -11.49
N ALA A 21 -9.89 14.89 -11.41
CA ALA A 21 -10.84 14.52 -10.36
C ALA A 21 -11.23 13.03 -10.47
N GLU A 22 -11.42 12.51 -11.67
CA GLU A 22 -11.71 11.11 -11.93
C GLU A 22 -10.52 10.22 -11.56
N GLU A 23 -9.30 10.56 -11.97
CA GLU A 23 -8.08 9.85 -11.58
C GLU A 23 -7.89 9.85 -10.06
N LEU A 24 -8.15 10.95 -9.38
CA LEU A 24 -8.04 11.04 -7.93
C LEU A 24 -9.12 10.25 -7.20
N THR A 25 -10.32 10.08 -7.73
CA THR A 25 -11.35 9.25 -7.10
C THR A 25 -11.02 7.77 -7.19
N THR A 26 -10.49 7.30 -8.29
CA THR A 26 -10.16 5.88 -8.51
C THR A 26 -8.95 5.38 -7.71
N ALA A 27 -8.13 6.27 -7.16
CA ALA A 27 -6.94 5.89 -6.39
C ALA A 27 -7.23 5.07 -5.11
N THR A 28 -8.45 5.08 -4.63
CA THR A 28 -8.88 4.40 -3.40
C THR A 28 -10.15 3.59 -3.58
N ASP A 29 -10.73 3.59 -4.78
CA ASP A 29 -11.92 2.81 -5.10
C ASP A 29 -11.53 1.34 -5.33
N PRO A 30 -12.44 0.39 -5.05
CA PRO A 30 -12.16 -1.01 -5.32
C PRO A 30 -11.77 -1.24 -6.79
N LEU A 31 -10.74 -2.05 -7.03
CA LEU A 31 -10.38 -2.43 -8.39
C LEU A 31 -11.50 -3.26 -9.03
N PRO A 32 -11.85 -3.03 -10.30
CA PRO A 32 -12.75 -3.90 -11.02
C PRO A 32 -12.23 -5.34 -11.06
N GLN A 33 -13.10 -6.32 -11.02
CA GLN A 33 -12.72 -7.72 -11.04
C GLN A 33 -11.85 -8.05 -12.28
N GLY A 34 -10.72 -8.72 -12.05
CA GLY A 34 -9.78 -9.10 -13.10
C GLY A 34 -8.81 -8.00 -13.54
N THR A 35 -8.83 -6.83 -12.89
CA THR A 35 -7.81 -5.79 -13.11
C THR A 35 -6.66 -5.93 -12.13
N PHE A 36 -5.52 -5.32 -12.49
CA PHE A 36 -4.32 -5.26 -11.67
C PHE A 36 -3.83 -3.82 -11.59
N THR A 37 -3.22 -3.45 -10.50
CA THR A 37 -2.54 -2.15 -10.36
C THR A 37 -1.41 -2.04 -11.39
N THR A 38 -1.13 -0.82 -11.85
CA THR A 38 -0.15 -0.54 -12.91
C THR A 38 0.90 0.48 -12.48
N TRP A 39 1.98 0.62 -13.28
CA TRP A 39 3.02 1.62 -13.07
C TRP A 39 2.63 3.02 -13.58
N ASP A 40 1.63 3.10 -14.46
CA ASP A 40 1.33 4.27 -15.29
C ASP A 40 0.46 5.33 -14.59
N HIS A 41 0.46 5.37 -13.27
CA HIS A 41 -0.29 6.37 -12.51
C HIS A 41 0.49 7.67 -12.37
N SER A 42 -0.22 8.81 -12.36
CA SER A 42 0.35 10.11 -12.07
C SER A 42 0.87 10.20 -10.62
N ASP A 43 1.77 11.15 -10.37
CA ASP A 43 2.26 11.40 -9.02
C ASP A 43 1.14 11.75 -8.04
N GLN A 44 0.13 12.48 -8.49
CA GLN A 44 -1.01 12.86 -7.65
C GLN A 44 -1.85 11.64 -7.27
N TRP A 45 -2.09 10.73 -8.22
CA TRP A 45 -2.78 9.46 -7.94
C TRP A 45 -1.98 8.64 -6.93
N LYS A 46 -0.67 8.48 -7.15
CA LYS A 46 0.23 7.72 -6.27
C LYS A 46 0.26 8.30 -4.85
N ILE A 47 0.33 9.63 -4.74
CA ILE A 47 0.26 10.29 -3.43
C ILE A 47 -1.08 9.99 -2.76
N LYS A 48 -2.20 10.17 -3.44
CA LYS A 48 -3.52 9.90 -2.86
C LYS A 48 -3.69 8.45 -2.44
N ASN A 49 -3.29 7.51 -3.31
CA ASN A 49 -3.33 6.08 -3.02
C ASN A 49 -2.48 5.75 -1.78
N ALA A 50 -1.22 6.19 -1.74
CA ALA A 50 -0.33 5.97 -0.61
C ALA A 50 -0.91 6.50 0.72
N LEU A 51 -1.47 7.71 0.71
CA LEU A 51 -2.03 8.33 1.91
C LEU A 51 -3.29 7.63 2.43
N ALA A 52 -4.02 6.93 1.57
CA ALA A 52 -5.19 6.15 1.97
C ALA A 52 -4.84 4.90 2.80
N ALA A 53 -3.56 4.55 2.88
CA ALA A 53 -3.09 3.42 3.68
C ALA A 53 -3.23 3.62 5.19
N ALA A 54 -3.26 4.86 5.69
CA ALA A 54 -3.27 5.16 7.12
C ALA A 54 -4.33 6.21 7.48
N PRO A 55 -4.68 6.36 8.78
CA PRO A 55 -5.54 7.44 9.25
C PRO A 55 -4.96 8.82 8.94
N ASP A 56 -5.83 9.81 8.76
CA ASP A 56 -5.46 11.18 8.36
C ASP A 56 -4.40 11.80 9.27
N PHE A 57 -4.52 11.64 10.59
CA PHE A 57 -3.55 12.18 11.55
C PHE A 57 -2.10 11.63 11.39
N ILE A 58 -1.93 10.51 10.66
CA ILE A 58 -0.63 9.98 10.23
C ILE A 58 -0.34 10.43 8.81
N SER A 59 -1.26 10.15 7.89
CA SER A 59 -1.02 10.28 6.45
C SER A 59 -0.85 11.73 6.00
N GLU A 60 -1.54 12.68 6.62
CA GLU A 60 -1.42 14.12 6.30
C GLU A 60 0.02 14.67 6.45
N HIS A 61 0.80 14.10 7.35
CA HIS A 61 2.16 14.53 7.64
C HIS A 61 3.25 13.52 7.25
N ALA A 62 2.88 12.41 6.62
CA ALA A 62 3.81 11.37 6.20
C ALA A 62 4.59 11.75 4.95
N THR A 63 5.81 11.23 4.83
CA THR A 63 6.56 11.22 3.57
C THR A 63 5.90 10.22 2.61
N VAL A 64 5.82 10.56 1.32
CA VAL A 64 5.38 9.61 0.28
C VAL A 64 6.55 9.29 -0.63
N VAL A 65 6.84 8.00 -0.79
CA VAL A 65 7.92 7.48 -1.63
C VAL A 65 7.33 6.55 -2.69
N ASP A 66 7.75 6.74 -3.93
CA ASP A 66 7.38 5.87 -5.05
C ASP A 66 8.20 4.58 -5.05
N TRP A 67 7.76 3.59 -5.79
CA TRP A 67 8.52 2.40 -6.12
C TRP A 67 9.36 2.58 -7.38
N VAL A 68 10.48 1.88 -7.48
CA VAL A 68 11.21 1.74 -8.75
C VAL A 68 10.69 0.52 -9.48
N ASP A 69 10.33 0.69 -10.74
CA ASP A 69 9.90 -0.42 -11.60
C ASP A 69 10.99 -1.50 -11.68
N PRO A 70 10.71 -2.75 -11.28
CA PRO A 70 11.67 -3.85 -11.39
C PRO A 70 12.14 -4.10 -12.83
N GLY A 71 11.33 -3.74 -13.83
CA GLY A 71 11.72 -3.79 -15.25
C GLY A 71 12.89 -2.86 -15.56
N ILE A 72 13.05 -1.77 -14.79
CA ILE A 72 14.15 -0.80 -14.92
C ILE A 72 15.32 -1.18 -14.00
N ALA A 73 15.03 -1.47 -12.73
CA ALA A 73 16.03 -1.71 -11.69
C ALA A 73 16.44 -3.18 -11.52
N GLY A 74 15.76 -4.11 -12.19
CA GLY A 74 15.97 -5.56 -12.04
C GLY A 74 15.38 -6.16 -10.76
N LYS A 75 14.91 -5.33 -9.83
CA LYS A 75 14.26 -5.71 -8.57
C LYS A 75 13.36 -4.58 -8.06
N LEU A 76 12.40 -4.92 -7.22
CA LEU A 76 11.64 -3.89 -6.50
C LEU A 76 12.60 -3.10 -5.58
N ASP A 77 12.51 -1.78 -5.61
CA ASP A 77 13.30 -0.90 -4.76
C ASP A 77 12.50 0.38 -4.46
N MET A 78 12.98 1.16 -3.48
CA MET A 78 12.42 2.47 -3.21
C MET A 78 12.87 3.48 -4.27
N GLY A 79 11.90 4.24 -4.73
CA GLY A 79 12.12 5.28 -5.75
C GLY A 79 12.28 6.68 -5.16
N ARG A 80 11.79 7.65 -5.90
CA ARG A 80 11.87 9.07 -5.53
C ARG A 80 10.83 9.47 -4.49
N VAL A 81 11.14 10.50 -3.72
CA VAL A 81 10.20 11.12 -2.81
C VAL A 81 9.19 11.95 -3.63
N LEU A 82 7.91 11.56 -3.57
CA LEU A 82 6.80 12.28 -4.18
C LEU A 82 6.33 13.45 -3.33
N ARG A 83 6.36 13.29 -2.01
CA ARG A 83 6.00 14.31 -1.02
C ARG A 83 6.87 14.16 0.22
N LYS A 84 7.45 15.25 0.70
CA LYS A 84 8.15 15.28 2.00
C LYS A 84 7.16 15.37 3.14
N GLY A 85 7.37 14.60 4.18
CA GLY A 85 6.62 14.62 5.43
C GLY A 85 7.46 15.09 6.62
N THR A 86 6.85 15.11 7.81
CA THR A 86 7.46 15.66 9.04
C THR A 86 7.27 14.79 10.27
N ASN A 87 6.55 13.69 10.19
CA ASN A 87 6.15 12.88 11.35
C ASN A 87 6.87 11.53 11.50
N GLY A 88 7.91 11.27 10.68
CA GLY A 88 8.66 10.01 10.72
C GLY A 88 7.97 8.82 10.03
N TRP A 89 6.75 9.00 9.51
CA TRP A 89 6.06 7.97 8.73
C TRP A 89 6.37 8.09 7.24
N THR A 90 6.47 6.94 6.58
CA THR A 90 6.64 6.83 5.13
C THR A 90 5.49 6.02 4.56
N CYS A 91 4.78 6.61 3.60
CA CYS A 91 3.72 5.95 2.86
C CYS A 91 4.17 5.61 1.44
N MET A 92 3.79 4.46 0.94
CA MET A 92 4.09 3.96 -0.40
C MET A 92 2.78 3.62 -1.11
N PRO A 93 2.65 3.96 -2.39
CA PRO A 93 1.50 3.56 -3.18
C PRO A 93 1.49 2.04 -3.44
N ASP A 94 0.46 1.57 -4.10
CA ASP A 94 0.33 0.19 -4.55
C ASP A 94 1.60 -0.33 -5.20
N ILE A 95 1.89 -1.59 -4.97
CA ILE A 95 2.90 -2.31 -5.75
C ILE A 95 2.20 -2.81 -7.03
N PRO A 96 2.58 -2.33 -8.23
CA PRO A 96 1.95 -2.74 -9.47
C PRO A 96 1.98 -4.25 -9.70
N GLY A 97 0.92 -4.75 -10.31
CA GLY A 97 0.72 -6.17 -10.54
C GLY A 97 -0.08 -6.89 -9.45
N ARG A 98 -0.68 -6.15 -8.53
CA ARG A 98 -1.59 -6.71 -7.52
C ARG A 98 -3.05 -6.57 -7.98
N PRO A 99 -3.94 -7.56 -7.69
CA PRO A 99 -5.36 -7.49 -8.04
C PRO A 99 -6.20 -6.71 -7.02
N GLN A 100 -5.57 -6.03 -6.08
CA GLN A 100 -6.18 -5.18 -5.06
C GLN A 100 -5.23 -4.03 -4.75
N HIS A 101 -5.78 -2.89 -4.33
CA HIS A 101 -4.99 -1.83 -3.73
C HIS A 101 -4.27 -2.35 -2.49
N ASP A 102 -2.97 -2.08 -2.40
CA ASP A 102 -2.12 -2.50 -1.29
C ASP A 102 -1.14 -1.41 -0.82
N PRO A 103 -1.55 -0.12 -0.77
CA PRO A 103 -0.67 0.92 -0.28
C PRO A 103 -0.39 0.71 1.20
N MET A 104 0.79 1.12 1.62
CA MET A 104 1.25 0.95 2.99
C MET A 104 1.83 2.25 3.55
N CYS A 105 1.53 2.56 4.81
CA CYS A 105 2.25 3.55 5.61
C CYS A 105 2.99 2.85 6.75
N ALA A 106 4.27 3.08 6.87
CA ALA A 106 5.13 2.45 7.86
C ALA A 106 5.88 3.49 8.70
N ASP A 107 6.08 3.20 9.98
CA ASP A 107 6.95 3.97 10.85
C ASP A 107 8.43 3.69 10.56
N GLU A 108 9.33 4.46 11.17
CA GLU A 108 10.78 4.33 10.94
C GLU A 108 11.31 2.91 11.25
N PRO A 109 10.96 2.23 12.37
CA PRO A 109 11.40 0.86 12.62
C PRO A 109 10.89 -0.15 11.58
N MET A 110 9.64 -0.03 11.12
CA MET A 110 9.11 -0.89 10.06
C MET A 110 9.80 -0.63 8.73
N MET A 111 10.10 0.64 8.41
CA MET A 111 10.85 1.00 7.21
C MET A 111 12.25 0.40 7.20
N GLU A 112 12.97 0.38 8.32
CA GLU A 112 14.27 -0.28 8.43
C GLU A 112 14.17 -1.78 8.07
N ILE A 113 13.16 -2.47 8.59
CA ILE A 113 12.89 -3.88 8.30
C ILE A 113 12.60 -4.10 6.81
N LEU A 114 11.73 -3.28 6.23
CA LEU A 114 11.37 -3.37 4.80
C LEU A 114 12.58 -3.13 3.90
N MET A 115 13.41 -2.14 4.21
CA MET A 115 14.63 -1.84 3.44
C MET A 115 15.65 -2.97 3.52
N ASP A 116 15.75 -3.67 4.64
CA ASP A 116 16.58 -4.86 4.73
C ASP A 116 16.06 -5.99 3.84
N ILE A 117 14.74 -6.24 3.86
CA ILE A 117 14.10 -7.27 3.03
C ILE A 117 14.28 -6.95 1.54
N ILE A 118 14.02 -5.72 1.12
CA ILE A 118 14.16 -5.25 -0.27
C ILE A 118 15.62 -5.37 -0.71
N GLY A 119 16.56 -5.01 0.18
CA GLY A 119 18.00 -5.14 -0.04
C GLY A 119 18.53 -6.57 -0.01
N GLY A 120 17.67 -7.59 0.25
CA GLY A 120 18.07 -9.01 0.36
C GLY A 120 18.85 -9.33 1.63
N ARG A 121 18.79 -8.47 2.64
CA ARG A 121 19.41 -8.69 3.97
C ARG A 121 18.38 -9.32 4.92
N THR A 122 18.88 -10.05 5.90
CA THR A 122 18.05 -10.53 7.02
C THR A 122 17.83 -9.38 8.00
N PRO A 123 16.59 -8.94 8.23
CA PRO A 123 16.31 -7.87 9.17
C PRO A 123 16.64 -8.27 10.61
N THR A 124 17.10 -7.29 11.38
CA THR A 124 17.22 -7.40 12.84
C THR A 124 16.22 -6.44 13.45
N VAL A 125 15.12 -6.99 14.02
CA VAL A 125 14.08 -6.16 14.63
C VAL A 125 14.53 -5.75 16.04
N LYS A 126 15.01 -4.52 16.15
CA LYS A 126 15.47 -3.93 17.43
C LYS A 126 14.36 -3.21 18.20
N LYS A 127 13.38 -2.72 17.47
CA LYS A 127 12.22 -1.98 17.99
C LYS A 127 10.97 -2.51 17.30
N VAL A 128 9.85 -2.42 17.98
CA VAL A 128 8.54 -2.72 17.38
C VAL A 128 8.33 -1.78 16.19
N GLY A 129 8.03 -2.35 15.02
CA GLY A 129 7.68 -1.61 13.82
C GLY A 129 6.18 -1.68 13.56
N LEU A 130 5.60 -0.58 13.13
CA LEU A 130 4.18 -0.46 12.83
C LEU A 130 3.95 -0.10 11.37
N SER A 131 2.94 -0.72 10.75
CA SER A 131 2.44 -0.28 9.46
C SER A 131 0.92 -0.39 9.36
N TYR A 132 0.34 0.48 8.55
CA TYR A 132 -1.07 0.49 8.20
C TYR A 132 -1.25 0.11 6.73
N MET A 133 -2.25 -0.72 6.46
CA MET A 133 -2.73 -1.07 5.12
C MET A 133 -4.26 -1.02 5.09
N LEU A 134 -4.82 0.21 5.14
CA LEU A 134 -6.27 0.40 5.29
C LEU A 134 -7.07 0.16 4.00
N LEU A 135 -6.42 -0.07 2.87
CA LEU A 135 -7.06 -0.58 1.65
C LEU A 135 -6.97 -2.11 1.54
N GLY A 136 -6.28 -2.75 2.49
CA GLY A 136 -6.02 -4.18 2.44
C GLY A 136 -4.80 -4.52 1.59
N GLU A 137 -4.64 -5.78 1.23
CA GLU A 137 -3.61 -6.27 0.32
C GLU A 137 -4.04 -7.56 -0.38
N ALA A 138 -3.42 -7.87 -1.51
CA ALA A 138 -3.44 -9.20 -2.11
C ALA A 138 -2.03 -9.80 -2.10
N ARG A 139 -1.88 -10.97 -1.50
CA ARG A 139 -0.61 -11.71 -1.40
C ARG A 139 -0.64 -12.95 -2.28
N GLN A 140 0.48 -13.26 -2.91
CA GLN A 140 0.66 -14.56 -3.57
C GLN A 140 0.75 -15.67 -2.53
N GLY A 141 0.31 -16.88 -2.92
CA GLY A 141 0.36 -18.05 -2.05
C GLY A 141 1.73 -18.28 -1.41
N GLN A 142 1.73 -18.91 -0.24
CA GLN A 142 2.95 -19.17 0.53
C GLN A 142 3.94 -20.01 -0.30
N GLY A 143 5.21 -19.55 -0.36
CA GLY A 143 6.31 -20.28 -1.00
C GLY A 143 6.53 -20.01 -2.49
N ALA A 144 5.64 -19.27 -3.14
CA ALA A 144 5.90 -18.79 -4.50
C ALA A 144 6.77 -17.53 -4.43
N GLY A 145 7.89 -17.52 -5.15
CA GLY A 145 8.61 -16.27 -5.44
C GLY A 145 7.71 -15.32 -6.24
N PRO A 146 8.07 -14.04 -6.39
CA PRO A 146 7.29 -13.11 -7.19
C PRO A 146 7.12 -13.68 -8.60
N ALA A 147 5.86 -13.83 -9.04
CA ALA A 147 5.57 -14.24 -10.42
C ALA A 147 6.10 -13.17 -11.38
N LYS A 148 6.64 -13.59 -12.52
CA LYS A 148 7.07 -12.65 -13.56
C LYS A 148 5.89 -11.88 -14.13
N ASP A 149 4.74 -12.55 -14.26
CA ASP A 149 3.47 -11.97 -14.68
C ASP A 149 2.44 -12.23 -13.56
N PRO A 150 1.82 -11.19 -12.99
CA PRO A 150 0.79 -11.35 -11.96
C PRO A 150 -0.36 -12.27 -12.40
N ARG A 151 -0.67 -12.33 -13.69
CA ARG A 151 -1.71 -13.20 -14.26
C ARG A 151 -1.38 -14.69 -14.18
N GLU A 152 -0.11 -15.05 -13.98
CA GLU A 152 0.34 -16.42 -13.78
C GLU A 152 0.15 -16.91 -12.35
N VAL A 153 -0.20 -16.00 -11.43
CA VAL A 153 -0.45 -16.33 -10.01
C VAL A 153 -1.74 -17.15 -9.92
N LYS A 154 -1.62 -18.40 -9.49
CA LYS A 154 -2.75 -19.32 -9.41
C LYS A 154 -3.70 -19.02 -8.26
N GLU A 155 -3.18 -18.41 -7.21
CA GLU A 155 -3.95 -18.16 -5.99
C GLU A 155 -3.50 -16.85 -5.34
N TRP A 156 -4.46 -15.98 -5.09
CA TRP A 156 -4.29 -14.74 -4.35
C TRP A 156 -5.00 -14.85 -3.00
N PHE A 157 -4.29 -14.46 -1.95
CA PHE A 157 -4.87 -14.27 -0.62
C PHE A 157 -5.22 -12.82 -0.43
N TYR A 158 -6.49 -12.54 -0.23
CA TYR A 158 -7.00 -11.20 0.03
C TYR A 158 -7.08 -10.97 1.53
N ILE A 159 -6.44 -9.91 1.99
CA ILE A 159 -6.45 -9.47 3.38
C ILE A 159 -7.12 -8.09 3.40
N GLY A 160 -8.18 -7.94 4.20
CA GLY A 160 -8.87 -6.67 4.37
C GLY A 160 -8.01 -5.62 5.08
N PRO A 161 -8.59 -4.45 5.38
CA PRO A 161 -7.91 -3.40 6.14
C PRO A 161 -7.28 -3.93 7.42
N HIS A 162 -6.00 -3.63 7.65
CA HIS A 162 -5.28 -4.15 8.81
C HIS A 162 -4.10 -3.27 9.22
N ILE A 163 -3.62 -3.53 10.43
CA ILE A 163 -2.36 -3.02 10.97
C ILE A 163 -1.40 -4.20 11.11
N MET A 164 -0.13 -3.99 10.78
CA MET A 164 0.93 -4.95 11.06
C MET A 164 1.85 -4.42 12.16
N VAL A 165 2.21 -5.29 13.09
CA VAL A 165 3.15 -5.04 14.17
C VAL A 165 4.30 -6.01 14.01
N ALA A 166 5.47 -5.54 13.58
CA ALA A 166 6.69 -6.34 13.53
C ALA A 166 7.33 -6.38 14.93
N LEU A 167 7.63 -7.58 15.39
CA LEU A 167 8.10 -7.83 16.74
C LEU A 167 9.52 -8.37 16.75
N PRO A 168 10.34 -8.02 17.75
CA PRO A 168 11.60 -8.71 18.00
C PRO A 168 11.40 -10.22 18.15
N ALA A 169 12.35 -11.02 17.66
CA ALA A 169 12.21 -12.47 17.62
C ALA A 169 11.99 -13.09 19.00
N GLU A 170 12.58 -12.54 20.05
CA GLU A 170 12.40 -12.93 21.44
C GLU A 170 10.98 -12.71 21.97
N SER A 171 10.20 -11.84 21.33
CA SER A 171 8.81 -11.57 21.72
C SER A 171 7.82 -12.58 21.15
N VAL A 172 8.26 -13.49 20.27
CA VAL A 172 7.38 -14.45 19.57
C VAL A 172 6.66 -15.38 20.55
N SER A 173 7.36 -15.80 21.62
CA SER A 173 6.75 -16.65 22.65
C SER A 173 5.58 -15.97 23.38
N ALA A 174 5.54 -14.64 23.42
CA ALA A 174 4.41 -13.89 23.96
C ALA A 174 3.17 -13.93 23.04
N LEU A 175 3.34 -14.40 21.80
CA LEU A 175 2.28 -14.57 20.82
C LEU A 175 1.80 -16.03 20.71
N ASP A 176 2.33 -16.93 21.54
CA ASP A 176 1.89 -18.31 21.60
C ASP A 176 0.40 -18.40 21.91
N GLY A 177 -0.32 -19.20 21.12
CA GLY A 177 -1.78 -19.33 21.24
C GLY A 177 -2.59 -18.24 20.52
N ILE A 178 -1.95 -17.24 19.91
CA ILE A 178 -2.65 -16.33 19.01
C ILE A 178 -3.05 -17.08 17.75
N ASN A 179 -4.26 -16.78 17.29
CA ASN A 179 -4.88 -17.31 16.09
C ASN A 179 -3.93 -17.27 14.87
N GLN A 180 -3.95 -18.33 14.08
CA GLN A 180 -3.21 -18.43 12.81
C GLN A 180 -4.15 -18.55 11.59
N ASP A 181 -5.46 -18.53 11.81
CA ASP A 181 -6.45 -18.57 10.74
C ASP A 181 -6.68 -17.16 10.19
N LEU A 182 -6.27 -16.95 8.95
CA LEU A 182 -6.38 -15.67 8.24
C LEU A 182 -7.83 -15.32 7.85
N LYS A 183 -8.76 -16.26 7.96
CA LYS A 183 -10.13 -16.13 7.40
C LYS A 183 -11.18 -15.78 8.44
N ASN A 184 -10.87 -15.84 9.71
CA ASN A 184 -11.86 -15.66 10.79
C ASN A 184 -12.01 -14.19 11.25
N GLY A 185 -11.27 -13.25 10.66
CA GLY A 185 -11.34 -11.83 11.00
C GLY A 185 -10.75 -11.43 12.35
N LEU A 186 -10.15 -12.37 13.07
CA LEU A 186 -9.48 -12.12 14.34
C LEU A 186 -8.01 -11.74 14.12
N PRO A 187 -7.36 -11.05 15.07
CA PRO A 187 -5.90 -10.84 15.01
C PRO A 187 -5.16 -12.17 14.91
N TYR A 188 -4.14 -12.22 14.07
CA TYR A 188 -3.35 -13.44 13.83
C TYR A 188 -1.86 -13.12 13.69
N THR A 189 -1.03 -14.17 13.87
CA THR A 189 0.42 -14.07 13.62
C THR A 189 0.78 -14.62 12.25
N SER A 190 1.78 -14.01 11.63
CA SER A 190 2.32 -14.40 10.32
C SER A 190 3.80 -14.03 10.25
N LEU A 191 4.43 -14.30 9.13
CA LEU A 191 5.76 -13.80 8.80
C LEU A 191 5.63 -12.68 7.76
N LEU A 192 6.38 -11.59 7.95
CA LEU A 192 6.39 -10.48 6.98
C LEU A 192 6.82 -10.94 5.58
N ASN A 193 7.80 -11.84 5.55
CA ASN A 193 8.24 -12.54 4.35
C ASN A 193 8.61 -13.97 4.72
N PRO A 194 8.13 -15.01 4.01
CA PRO A 194 8.45 -16.42 4.33
C PRO A 194 9.94 -16.76 4.29
N LYS A 195 10.76 -15.97 3.58
CA LYS A 195 12.21 -16.18 3.47
C LYS A 195 13.01 -15.55 4.62
N VAL A 196 12.38 -14.67 5.40
CA VAL A 196 13.00 -14.01 6.56
C VAL A 196 12.12 -14.23 7.78
N ASN A 197 12.72 -14.61 8.89
CA ASN A 197 11.99 -14.92 10.12
C ASN A 197 11.69 -13.61 10.89
N VAL A 198 10.84 -12.77 10.32
CA VAL A 198 10.32 -11.57 11.00
C VAL A 198 8.86 -11.81 11.33
N PRO A 199 8.57 -12.13 12.60
CA PRO A 199 7.19 -12.34 13.03
C PRO A 199 6.43 -11.02 13.02
N ILE A 200 5.22 -11.07 12.51
CA ILE A 200 4.27 -9.96 12.55
C ILE A 200 2.98 -10.39 13.21
N TRP A 201 2.43 -9.48 13.97
CA TRP A 201 1.05 -9.56 14.43
C TRP A 201 0.19 -8.72 13.50
N VAL A 202 -0.77 -9.35 12.85
CA VAL A 202 -1.72 -8.69 11.94
C VAL A 202 -3.02 -8.49 12.68
N ILE A 203 -3.47 -7.25 12.75
CA ILE A 203 -4.66 -6.83 13.45
C ILE A 203 -5.66 -6.31 12.41
N PRO A 204 -6.68 -7.11 12.03
CA PRO A 204 -7.74 -6.65 11.17
C PRO A 204 -8.44 -5.44 11.78
N VAL A 205 -8.68 -4.42 10.95
CA VAL A 205 -9.36 -3.19 11.36
C VAL A 205 -10.48 -2.88 10.40
N LYS A 206 -11.38 -1.99 10.81
CA LYS A 206 -12.45 -1.50 9.98
C LYS A 206 -12.14 -0.10 9.52
N ARG A 207 -12.41 0.22 8.27
CA ARG A 207 -12.48 1.63 7.86
C ARG A 207 -13.65 2.30 8.56
N SER A 208 -13.44 3.54 9.02
CA SER A 208 -14.53 4.34 9.59
C SER A 208 -15.69 4.43 8.59
N GLY A 209 -16.89 4.02 9.02
CA GLY A 209 -18.09 4.01 8.19
C GLY A 209 -18.43 2.69 7.49
N GLU A 210 -17.55 1.70 7.49
CA GLU A 210 -17.89 0.36 6.95
C GLU A 210 -18.75 -0.44 7.94
N ARG A 211 -19.80 -1.11 7.41
CA ARG A 211 -20.57 -2.08 8.21
C ARG A 211 -19.88 -3.43 8.17
N ILE A 212 -19.87 -4.15 9.31
CA ILE A 212 -19.50 -5.57 9.32
C ILE A 212 -20.70 -6.33 8.75
N HIS A 213 -20.50 -7.03 7.67
CA HIS A 213 -21.45 -7.99 7.13
C HIS A 213 -20.99 -9.39 7.49
#